data_4ffcdb6a84bb56c281522ed1ba26df47
#
_entry.id   4ffcdb6a84bb56c281522ed1ba26df47
#
_cell.length_a   1.000
_cell.length_b   1.000
_cell.length_c   1.000
_cell.angle_alpha   90.00
_cell.angle_beta   90.00
_cell.angle_gamma   90.00
#
_symmetry.space_group_name_H-M   'P 1'
#
loop_
_entity.id
_entity.type
_entity.pdbx_description
1 polymer ?
#
loop_
_entity_poly.entity_id
_entity_poly.type
_entity_poly.pdbx_seq_one_letter_code
_entity_poly.pdbx_strand_id
1 'polypeptide(L)'
;MMKYITLFLCELLIFLSPVLAVNPQIRNGADQLDILLPLLKNKRTGLVINQTSRCGTTPLPDALNTQVKLIRIFAPEHGFRGTADAGETIRDGKDIRTGLPIISLYGKNKKPLPEQLQDLDVMVFDIQDVGARFYTYISTLYYVMQACAEQGKEVIVLDRPNPCDYVDGPVLRPNWKSFVGMLPVPVLHGCTVGELAQMINGEEWLGKNLSCQLTVIPVKGWKHGQPYSLPVKPSPNLPNDRAIALYPSLCPFEGTSVSIGRGTEYPFQVIGSPYTNAFSFQFTPRSLEGFDKNPLHKDHICYGVDFRDQTATPASGSHTSRATTNGTLPEEAERDLPQGFSLKYILEFYRLYRAKAAKDKTFNAEKEFFTRPRWFDLLMGTDQVRRDILQGKTEKEIRQSWQPALEKYKDIRKKYLLYQE
;
A
#
# COMPACT_ATOMS: atom_id res chain seq x y z
N MET A 1 40.25 32.62 73.35
CA MET A 1 40.48 31.23 72.76
C MET A 1 39.20 30.76 72.17
N MET A 2 39.01 31.02 70.87
CA MET A 2 37.79 30.63 70.11
C MET A 2 38.14 29.52 69.15
N LYS A 3 37.50 28.37 69.33
CA LYS A 3 37.65 27.19 68.44
C LYS A 3 36.67 27.28 67.27
N TYR A 4 37.18 27.35 66.06
CA TYR A 4 36.39 27.23 64.82
C TYR A 4 36.03 25.75 64.55
N ILE A 5 34.75 25.46 64.49
CA ILE A 5 34.21 24.17 63.98
C ILE A 5 33.90 24.36 62.54
N THR A 6 34.66 23.69 61.65
CA THR A 6 34.42 23.67 60.24
C THR A 6 33.45 22.51 59.90
N LEU A 7 32.27 22.89 59.44
CA LEU A 7 31.23 21.91 58.98
C LEU A 7 31.53 21.51 57.52
N PHE A 8 31.84 20.24 57.26
CA PHE A 8 31.99 19.69 55.95
C PHE A 8 30.59 19.26 55.41
N LEU A 9 30.03 20.04 54.46
CA LEU A 9 28.85 19.64 53.73
C LEU A 9 29.29 18.71 52.55
N CYS A 10 28.97 17.43 52.65
CA CYS A 10 29.17 16.48 51.55
C CYS A 10 27.94 16.55 50.63
N GLU A 11 28.04 17.28 49.50
CA GLU A 11 27.03 17.29 48.47
C GLU A 11 27.11 15.97 47.70
N LEU A 12 26.10 15.14 47.88
CA LEU A 12 25.88 13.88 47.11
C LEU A 12 25.25 14.24 45.75
N LEU A 13 26.08 14.47 44.75
CA LEU A 13 25.64 14.62 43.34
C LEU A 13 25.14 13.28 42.86
N ILE A 14 23.82 13.08 42.88
CA ILE A 14 23.14 11.97 42.19
C ILE A 14 23.18 12.25 40.70
N PHE A 15 24.12 11.63 39.97
CA PHE A 15 24.11 11.61 38.52
C PHE A 15 22.89 10.76 38.08
N LEU A 16 21.76 11.42 37.76
CA LEU A 16 20.72 10.82 36.95
C LEU A 16 21.27 10.68 35.52
N SER A 17 21.85 9.55 35.23
CA SER A 17 22.11 9.17 33.83
C SER A 17 20.76 9.11 33.12
N PRO A 18 20.57 9.84 31.99
CA PRO A 18 19.34 9.62 31.18
C PRO A 18 19.37 8.18 30.73
N VAL A 19 18.40 7.39 31.20
CA VAL A 19 18.08 6.10 30.62
C VAL A 19 17.68 6.41 29.19
N LEU A 20 18.60 6.22 28.23
CA LEU A 20 18.29 6.24 26.81
C LEU A 20 17.20 5.16 26.63
N ALA A 21 15.97 5.60 26.43
CA ALA A 21 14.89 4.72 26.05
C ALA A 21 15.32 4.02 24.74
N VAL A 22 15.76 2.79 24.84
CA VAL A 22 16.02 1.95 23.67
C VAL A 22 14.67 1.82 23.00
N ASN A 23 14.48 2.50 21.85
CA ASN A 23 13.30 2.29 21.04
C ASN A 23 13.21 0.78 20.76
N PRO A 24 12.17 0.08 21.21
CA PRO A 24 12.07 -1.35 21.01
C PRO A 24 12.15 -1.61 19.51
N GLN A 25 13.07 -2.48 19.12
CA GLN A 25 13.21 -2.88 17.71
C GLN A 25 11.88 -3.46 17.23
N ILE A 26 11.32 -2.91 16.16
CA ILE A 26 10.08 -3.43 15.56
C ILE A 26 10.34 -4.85 15.06
N ARG A 27 9.53 -5.80 15.54
CA ARG A 27 9.55 -7.20 15.12
C ARG A 27 8.22 -7.55 14.48
N ASN A 28 8.24 -7.85 13.18
CA ASN A 28 7.06 -8.33 12.46
C ASN A 28 6.59 -9.69 12.97
N GLY A 29 5.38 -10.11 12.63
CA GLY A 29 4.89 -11.44 12.95
C GLY A 29 5.85 -12.55 12.49
N ALA A 30 6.42 -12.39 11.29
CA ALA A 30 7.39 -13.33 10.71
C ALA A 30 8.72 -13.46 11.49
N ASP A 31 9.11 -12.42 12.24
CA ASP A 31 10.34 -12.42 13.06
C ASP A 31 10.19 -13.20 14.37
N GLN A 32 8.98 -13.70 14.68
CA GLN A 32 8.62 -14.35 15.93
C GLN A 32 8.49 -15.87 15.73
N LEU A 33 9.56 -16.53 15.25
CA LEU A 33 9.58 -17.98 15.03
C LEU A 33 9.33 -18.78 16.31
N ASP A 34 9.70 -18.24 17.44
CA ASP A 34 9.41 -18.81 18.78
C ASP A 34 7.90 -18.97 19.04
N ILE A 35 7.07 -18.12 18.45
CA ILE A 35 5.61 -18.21 18.52
C ILE A 35 5.06 -19.02 17.32
N LEU A 36 5.59 -18.82 16.12
CA LEU A 36 5.07 -19.45 14.91
C LEU A 36 5.31 -20.96 14.87
N LEU A 37 6.52 -21.43 15.17
CA LEU A 37 6.89 -22.84 15.03
C LEU A 37 6.03 -23.80 15.89
N PRO A 38 5.69 -23.49 17.15
CA PRO A 38 4.75 -24.31 17.93
C PRO A 38 3.37 -24.45 17.29
N LEU A 39 2.86 -23.36 16.65
CA LEU A 39 1.56 -23.35 15.97
C LEU A 39 1.55 -24.23 14.71
N LEU A 40 2.70 -24.39 14.06
CA LEU A 40 2.88 -25.18 12.82
C LEU A 40 3.32 -26.63 13.08
N LYS A 41 3.60 -26.99 14.32
CA LYS A 41 4.10 -28.33 14.68
C LYS A 41 3.12 -29.41 14.20
N ASN A 42 3.63 -30.38 13.42
CA ASN A 42 2.90 -31.49 12.83
C ASN A 42 1.80 -31.10 11.83
N LYS A 43 1.69 -29.82 11.42
CA LYS A 43 0.71 -29.35 10.44
C LYS A 43 1.30 -29.31 9.03
N ARG A 44 0.52 -29.72 8.04
CA ARG A 44 0.81 -29.54 6.61
C ARG A 44 0.48 -28.11 6.25
N THR A 45 1.51 -27.32 5.92
CA THR A 45 1.43 -25.87 5.85
C THR A 45 1.51 -25.37 4.41
N GLY A 46 0.54 -24.52 4.01
CA GLY A 46 0.61 -23.69 2.83
C GLY A 46 1.07 -22.27 3.19
N LEU A 47 1.81 -21.62 2.30
CA LEU A 47 2.29 -20.23 2.49
C LEU A 47 1.69 -19.31 1.44
N VAL A 48 1.04 -18.21 1.85
CA VAL A 48 0.63 -17.11 0.98
C VAL A 48 1.63 -15.98 1.16
N ILE A 49 2.56 -15.86 0.24
CA ILE A 49 3.78 -15.06 0.39
C ILE A 49 4.25 -14.41 -0.90
N ASN A 50 5.07 -13.35 -0.75
CA ASN A 50 5.82 -12.73 -1.83
C ASN A 50 7.26 -12.35 -1.37
N GLN A 51 7.95 -11.48 -2.11
CA GLN A 51 9.31 -11.03 -1.80
C GLN A 51 9.45 -10.32 -0.45
N THR A 52 8.35 -9.79 0.10
CA THR A 52 8.35 -9.10 1.40
C THR A 52 8.30 -10.06 2.58
N SER A 53 7.97 -11.32 2.34
CA SER A 53 7.79 -12.37 3.35
C SER A 53 9.14 -12.86 3.84
N ARG A 54 9.63 -12.24 4.92
CA ARG A 54 10.96 -12.50 5.48
C ARG A 54 10.92 -12.58 7.01
N CYS A 55 11.79 -13.42 7.54
CA CYS A 55 12.22 -13.41 8.94
C CYS A 55 13.62 -12.76 8.97
N GLY A 56 13.70 -11.53 9.45
CA GLY A 56 14.89 -10.69 9.26
C GLY A 56 15.24 -10.53 7.78
N THR A 57 16.43 -10.98 7.39
CA THR A 57 16.88 -10.96 5.99
C THR A 57 16.60 -12.24 5.22
N THR A 58 16.17 -13.31 5.90
CA THR A 58 15.95 -14.63 5.30
C THR A 58 14.52 -14.74 4.76
N PRO A 59 14.30 -15.18 3.51
CA PRO A 59 12.96 -15.47 3.01
C PRO A 59 12.23 -16.47 3.91
N LEU A 60 10.96 -16.23 4.19
CA LEU A 60 10.18 -17.05 5.13
C LEU A 60 10.17 -18.54 4.79
N PRO A 61 9.98 -18.99 3.51
CA PRO A 61 10.02 -20.41 3.21
C PRO A 61 11.38 -21.05 3.49
N ASP A 62 12.49 -20.30 3.29
CA ASP A 62 13.83 -20.80 3.61
C ASP A 62 14.02 -20.94 5.13
N ALA A 63 13.50 -19.99 5.93
CA ALA A 63 13.55 -20.03 7.39
C ALA A 63 12.73 -21.20 7.99
N LEU A 64 11.65 -21.61 7.31
CA LEU A 64 10.74 -22.64 7.78
C LEU A 64 11.06 -24.06 7.23
N ASN A 65 11.76 -24.16 6.11
CA ASN A 65 11.84 -25.39 5.27
C ASN A 65 12.31 -26.66 6.02
N THR A 66 13.22 -26.52 6.99
CA THR A 66 13.72 -27.69 7.76
C THR A 66 12.96 -27.96 9.05
N GLN A 67 12.08 -27.06 9.45
CA GLN A 67 11.39 -27.08 10.75
C GLN A 67 9.89 -27.36 10.65
N VAL A 68 9.30 -27.13 9.46
CA VAL A 68 7.86 -27.19 9.19
C VAL A 68 7.59 -28.04 7.96
N LYS A 69 6.51 -28.82 7.98
CA LYS A 69 6.05 -29.57 6.80
C LYS A 69 5.39 -28.62 5.79
N LEU A 70 6.20 -27.91 5.01
CA LEU A 70 5.74 -27.06 3.93
C LEU A 70 5.26 -27.89 2.75
N ILE A 71 4.08 -27.58 2.20
CA ILE A 71 3.47 -28.31 1.10
C ILE A 71 3.53 -27.51 -0.20
N ARG A 72 3.17 -26.20 -0.15
CA ARG A 72 3.16 -25.33 -1.34
C ARG A 72 3.13 -23.86 -0.99
N ILE A 73 3.45 -23.05 -2.00
CA ILE A 73 3.40 -21.57 -1.96
C ILE A 73 2.24 -21.11 -2.82
N PHE A 74 1.49 -20.14 -2.33
CA PHE A 74 0.48 -19.38 -3.07
C PHE A 74 1.02 -17.97 -3.32
N ALA A 75 1.22 -17.61 -4.58
CA ALA A 75 1.82 -16.34 -4.99
C ALA A 75 0.74 -15.34 -5.43
N PRO A 76 0.67 -14.13 -4.83
CA PRO A 76 -0.25 -13.08 -5.24
C PRO A 76 0.22 -12.38 -6.52
N GLU A 77 -0.40 -11.25 -6.86
CA GLU A 77 0.07 -10.32 -7.89
C GLU A 77 1.57 -10.02 -7.73
N HIS A 78 2.30 -9.84 -8.81
CA HIS A 78 3.76 -9.73 -8.90
C HIS A 78 4.54 -11.01 -8.58
N GLY A 79 3.89 -12.12 -8.25
CA GLY A 79 4.51 -13.42 -8.01
C GLY A 79 5.28 -13.55 -6.71
N PHE A 80 5.82 -14.73 -6.47
CA PHE A 80 6.54 -15.04 -5.22
C PHE A 80 7.84 -14.23 -5.06
N ARG A 81 8.56 -13.98 -6.14
CA ARG A 81 9.84 -13.22 -6.10
C ARG A 81 9.65 -11.72 -6.39
N GLY A 82 8.43 -11.26 -6.68
CA GLY A 82 8.10 -9.85 -6.92
C GLY A 82 8.75 -9.24 -8.16
N THR A 83 9.02 -10.04 -9.18
CA THR A 83 9.71 -9.62 -10.40
C THR A 83 8.77 -9.37 -11.58
N ALA A 84 7.50 -9.77 -11.48
CA ALA A 84 6.52 -9.56 -12.54
C ALA A 84 5.95 -8.13 -12.53
N ASP A 85 5.78 -7.56 -13.72
CA ASP A 85 5.18 -6.23 -13.91
C ASP A 85 3.70 -6.21 -13.46
N ALA A 86 3.15 -5.01 -13.22
CA ALA A 86 1.75 -4.86 -12.85
C ALA A 86 0.84 -5.42 -13.96
N GLY A 87 -0.08 -6.32 -13.60
CA GLY A 87 -0.97 -7.00 -14.55
C GLY A 87 -0.35 -8.15 -15.34
N GLU A 88 0.92 -8.45 -15.13
CA GLU A 88 1.57 -9.60 -15.77
C GLU A 88 1.03 -10.93 -15.24
N THR A 89 0.84 -11.91 -16.14
CA THR A 89 0.34 -13.24 -15.76
C THR A 89 1.37 -14.00 -14.95
N ILE A 90 1.02 -14.31 -13.69
CA ILE A 90 1.81 -15.19 -12.83
C ILE A 90 1.41 -16.64 -13.16
N ARG A 91 2.41 -17.46 -13.52
CA ARG A 91 2.20 -18.88 -13.83
C ARG A 91 2.51 -19.74 -12.62
N ASP A 92 1.82 -20.87 -12.54
CA ASP A 92 2.17 -21.96 -11.64
C ASP A 92 3.58 -22.46 -11.96
N GLY A 93 4.31 -22.88 -10.92
CA GLY A 93 5.70 -23.27 -11.08
C GLY A 93 6.23 -24.03 -9.86
N LYS A 94 7.55 -24.02 -9.70
CA LYS A 94 8.26 -24.63 -8.58
C LYS A 94 9.35 -23.68 -8.11
N ASP A 95 9.43 -23.45 -6.80
CA ASP A 95 10.53 -22.68 -6.23
C ASP A 95 11.84 -23.44 -6.33
N ILE A 96 12.84 -22.82 -6.95
CA ILE A 96 14.13 -23.46 -7.24
C ILE A 96 14.88 -23.85 -5.95
N ARG A 97 14.74 -23.06 -4.88
CA ARG A 97 15.49 -23.24 -3.63
C ARG A 97 14.88 -24.31 -2.73
N THR A 98 13.55 -24.24 -2.53
CA THR A 98 12.86 -25.17 -1.60
C THR A 98 12.25 -26.36 -2.33
N GLY A 99 12.12 -26.31 -3.65
CA GLY A 99 11.44 -27.32 -4.43
C GLY A 99 9.91 -27.31 -4.27
N LEU A 100 9.33 -26.35 -3.54
CA LEU A 100 7.90 -26.27 -3.30
C LEU A 100 7.12 -25.88 -4.57
N PRO A 101 5.95 -26.50 -4.82
CA PRO A 101 5.04 -26.03 -5.86
C PRO A 101 4.57 -24.60 -5.57
N ILE A 102 4.51 -23.77 -6.61
CA ILE A 102 3.96 -22.40 -6.56
C ILE A 102 2.65 -22.40 -7.32
N ILE A 103 1.59 -21.91 -6.67
CA ILE A 103 0.26 -21.71 -7.25
C ILE A 103 0.01 -20.22 -7.35
N SER A 104 -0.40 -19.74 -8.53
CA SER A 104 -0.75 -18.35 -8.74
C SER A 104 -2.15 -18.03 -8.19
N LEU A 105 -2.23 -16.97 -7.39
CA LEU A 105 -3.48 -16.34 -6.94
C LEU A 105 -3.75 -15.05 -7.72
N TYR A 106 -3.29 -14.95 -8.97
CA TYR A 106 -3.51 -13.80 -9.83
C TYR A 106 -3.99 -14.22 -11.23
N GLY A 107 -4.72 -13.34 -11.91
CA GLY A 107 -5.30 -13.62 -13.21
C GLY A 107 -6.64 -14.36 -13.10
N LYS A 108 -6.72 -15.58 -13.60
CA LYS A 108 -7.98 -16.37 -13.63
C LYS A 108 -8.43 -16.80 -12.24
N ASN A 109 -7.52 -17.30 -11.40
CA ASN A 109 -7.83 -17.85 -10.09
C ASN A 109 -7.26 -16.94 -9.00
N LYS A 110 -8.11 -16.11 -8.40
CA LYS A 110 -7.73 -15.21 -7.30
C LYS A 110 -7.99 -15.82 -5.92
N LYS A 111 -8.76 -16.90 -5.87
CA LYS A 111 -9.14 -17.63 -4.68
C LYS A 111 -8.55 -19.04 -4.76
N PRO A 112 -7.92 -19.57 -3.70
CA PRO A 112 -7.49 -20.96 -3.67
C PRO A 112 -8.65 -21.91 -3.94
N LEU A 113 -8.42 -22.92 -4.78
CA LEU A 113 -9.41 -23.95 -5.12
C LEU A 113 -9.45 -25.03 -4.01
N PRO A 114 -10.60 -25.71 -3.79
CA PRO A 114 -10.74 -26.76 -2.78
C PRO A 114 -9.67 -27.85 -2.88
N GLU A 115 -9.36 -28.30 -4.11
CA GLU A 115 -8.32 -29.32 -4.37
C GLU A 115 -6.91 -28.85 -4.00
N GLN A 116 -6.68 -27.55 -3.99
CA GLN A 116 -5.40 -26.94 -3.58
C GLN A 116 -5.26 -26.85 -2.06
N LEU A 117 -6.35 -27.04 -1.31
CA LEU A 117 -6.39 -26.94 0.15
C LEU A 117 -6.59 -28.29 0.85
N GLN A 118 -7.01 -29.35 0.13
CA GLN A 118 -7.41 -30.62 0.73
C GLN A 118 -6.32 -31.29 1.57
N ASP A 119 -5.06 -31.16 1.16
CA ASP A 119 -3.89 -31.73 1.82
C ASP A 119 -3.18 -30.77 2.77
N LEU A 120 -3.78 -29.60 3.06
CA LEU A 120 -3.30 -28.62 4.03
C LEU A 120 -4.08 -28.73 5.35
N ASP A 121 -3.43 -28.38 6.43
CA ASP A 121 -4.05 -28.20 7.75
C ASP A 121 -4.13 -26.71 8.10
N VAL A 122 -3.14 -25.92 7.67
CA VAL A 122 -3.03 -24.49 7.98
C VAL A 122 -2.47 -23.71 6.79
N MET A 123 -2.95 -22.50 6.64
CA MET A 123 -2.44 -21.50 5.69
C MET A 123 -1.79 -20.34 6.44
N VAL A 124 -0.52 -20.05 6.17
CA VAL A 124 0.19 -18.88 6.71
C VAL A 124 0.16 -17.76 5.69
N PHE A 125 -0.34 -16.60 6.07
CA PHE A 125 -0.36 -15.38 5.26
C PHE A 125 0.70 -14.42 5.77
N ASP A 126 1.66 -14.06 4.92
CA ASP A 126 2.74 -13.11 5.25
C ASP A 126 3.05 -12.23 4.04
N ILE A 127 2.36 -11.10 3.91
CA ILE A 127 2.56 -10.14 2.82
C ILE A 127 2.47 -8.73 3.38
N GLN A 128 3.40 -7.84 2.96
CA GLN A 128 3.38 -6.43 3.30
C GLN A 128 2.32 -5.70 2.49
N ASP A 129 1.35 -5.08 3.16
CA ASP A 129 0.40 -4.13 2.59
C ASP A 129 0.94 -2.70 2.67
N VAL A 130 0.29 -1.75 1.96
CA VAL A 130 0.65 -0.32 1.96
C VAL A 130 -0.45 0.59 2.48
N GLY A 131 -1.52 0.04 3.05
CA GLY A 131 -2.60 0.81 3.68
C GLY A 131 -3.66 1.36 2.73
N ALA A 132 -3.56 1.11 1.43
CA ALA A 132 -4.49 1.59 0.42
C ALA A 132 -5.41 0.46 -0.07
N ARG A 133 -6.74 0.66 -0.02
CA ARG A 133 -7.75 -0.35 -0.38
C ARG A 133 -7.52 -1.02 -1.73
N PHE A 134 -7.08 -0.29 -2.72
CA PHE A 134 -6.89 -0.81 -4.08
C PHE A 134 -5.52 -1.49 -4.28
N TYR A 135 -4.67 -1.53 -3.24
CA TYR A 135 -3.50 -2.39 -3.22
C TYR A 135 -3.95 -3.81 -2.89
N THR A 136 -3.88 -4.72 -3.86
CA THR A 136 -4.74 -5.91 -3.93
C THR A 136 -4.46 -7.03 -2.93
N TYR A 137 -3.43 -6.92 -2.09
CA TYR A 137 -3.06 -7.97 -1.14
C TYR A 137 -4.11 -8.19 -0.04
N ILE A 138 -4.86 -7.16 0.35
CA ILE A 138 -6.00 -7.32 1.27
C ILE A 138 -7.17 -8.06 0.60
N SER A 139 -7.30 -7.97 -0.72
CA SER A 139 -8.28 -8.76 -1.49
C SER A 139 -7.83 -10.22 -1.61
N THR A 140 -6.53 -10.47 -1.73
CA THR A 140 -5.96 -11.82 -1.65
C THR A 140 -6.19 -12.43 -0.28
N LEU A 141 -5.96 -11.68 0.80
CA LEU A 141 -6.27 -12.11 2.18
C LEU A 141 -7.74 -12.55 2.32
N TYR A 142 -8.67 -11.72 1.83
CA TYR A 142 -10.10 -12.02 1.85
C TYR A 142 -10.40 -13.37 1.18
N TYR A 143 -9.89 -13.61 -0.02
CA TYR A 143 -10.14 -14.85 -0.75
C TYR A 143 -9.47 -16.07 -0.10
N VAL A 144 -8.29 -15.89 0.49
CA VAL A 144 -7.62 -16.96 1.24
C VAL A 144 -8.43 -17.33 2.48
N MET A 145 -8.83 -16.34 3.27
CA MET A 145 -9.67 -16.58 4.46
C MET A 145 -11.01 -17.23 4.09
N GLN A 146 -11.65 -16.76 3.02
CA GLN A 146 -12.91 -17.36 2.54
C GLN A 146 -12.73 -18.81 2.11
N ALA A 147 -11.71 -19.12 1.30
CA ALA A 147 -11.43 -20.49 0.86
C ALA A 147 -11.09 -21.41 2.03
N CYS A 148 -10.29 -20.94 2.99
CA CYS A 148 -9.94 -21.69 4.20
C CYS A 148 -11.17 -21.95 5.08
N ALA A 149 -12.03 -20.94 5.28
CA ALA A 149 -13.27 -21.09 6.04
C ALA A 149 -14.22 -22.11 5.41
N GLU A 150 -14.39 -22.09 4.09
CA GLU A 150 -15.22 -23.05 3.34
C GLU A 150 -14.69 -24.50 3.43
N GLN A 151 -13.38 -24.68 3.64
CA GLN A 151 -12.71 -25.98 3.70
C GLN A 151 -12.30 -26.36 5.15
N GLY A 152 -12.73 -25.60 6.16
CA GLY A 152 -12.40 -25.86 7.57
C GLY A 152 -10.88 -25.81 7.87
N LYS A 153 -10.13 -24.95 7.16
CA LYS A 153 -8.68 -24.78 7.35
C LYS A 153 -8.38 -23.57 8.22
N GLU A 154 -7.36 -23.68 9.06
CA GLU A 154 -6.86 -22.57 9.86
C GLU A 154 -6.06 -21.56 8.99
N VAL A 155 -6.15 -20.28 9.33
CA VAL A 155 -5.31 -19.22 8.78
C VAL A 155 -4.50 -18.58 9.90
N ILE A 156 -3.19 -18.47 9.70
CA ILE A 156 -2.29 -17.71 10.57
C ILE A 156 -1.79 -16.50 9.79
N VAL A 157 -2.06 -15.29 10.28
CA VAL A 157 -1.56 -14.04 9.71
C VAL A 157 -0.34 -13.57 10.48
N LEU A 158 0.78 -13.41 9.78
CA LEU A 158 1.99 -12.79 10.33
C LEU A 158 1.92 -11.29 10.06
N ASP A 159 1.54 -10.52 11.08
CA ASP A 159 1.21 -9.12 10.91
C ASP A 159 2.43 -8.23 10.67
N ARG A 160 2.21 -7.10 9.99
CA ARG A 160 3.22 -6.13 9.58
C ARG A 160 2.69 -4.70 9.75
N PRO A 161 3.56 -3.71 10.08
CA PRO A 161 3.13 -2.32 10.17
C PRO A 161 2.53 -1.80 8.87
N ASN A 162 1.57 -0.88 8.99
CA ASN A 162 1.01 -0.16 7.86
C ASN A 162 1.81 1.13 7.61
N PRO A 163 2.48 1.31 6.46
CA PRO A 163 3.26 2.52 6.19
C PRO A 163 2.41 3.76 5.88
N CYS A 164 1.17 3.58 5.40
CA CYS A 164 0.19 4.65 5.19
C CYS A 164 -0.94 4.54 6.21
N ASP A 165 -0.60 4.73 7.47
CA ASP A 165 -1.48 4.52 8.62
C ASP A 165 -2.44 5.71 8.85
N TYR A 166 -3.27 5.99 7.86
CA TYR A 166 -4.32 7.02 7.88
C TYR A 166 -5.69 6.40 7.62
N VAL A 167 -6.74 7.02 8.12
CA VAL A 167 -8.14 6.67 7.81
C VAL A 167 -8.74 7.81 7.00
N ASP A 168 -8.84 7.64 5.66
CA ASP A 168 -9.30 8.71 4.78
C ASP A 168 -9.84 8.20 3.44
N GLY A 169 -10.62 9.07 2.77
CA GLY A 169 -11.21 8.81 1.46
C GLY A 169 -12.56 8.10 1.51
N PRO A 170 -13.21 7.91 0.35
CA PRO A 170 -14.51 7.28 0.27
C PRO A 170 -14.46 5.80 0.65
N VAL A 171 -15.43 5.36 1.46
CA VAL A 171 -15.67 3.94 1.79
C VAL A 171 -16.28 3.25 0.58
N LEU A 172 -15.82 2.01 0.30
CA LEU A 172 -16.34 1.19 -0.80
C LEU A 172 -17.85 1.00 -0.68
N ARG A 173 -18.58 1.33 -1.73
CA ARG A 173 -20.01 1.00 -1.86
C ARG A 173 -20.19 -0.42 -2.44
N PRO A 174 -21.18 -1.20 -1.98
CA PRO A 174 -21.36 -2.61 -2.38
C PRO A 174 -21.37 -2.85 -3.90
N ASN A 175 -22.01 -1.97 -4.67
CA ASN A 175 -22.11 -2.07 -6.13
C ASN A 175 -20.78 -1.86 -6.88
N TRP A 176 -19.74 -1.42 -6.17
CA TRP A 176 -18.41 -1.18 -6.73
C TRP A 176 -17.38 -2.21 -6.26
N LYS A 177 -17.86 -3.31 -5.64
CA LYS A 177 -16.99 -4.41 -5.22
C LYS A 177 -16.25 -5.01 -6.41
N SER A 178 -14.93 -5.15 -6.25
CA SER A 178 -14.03 -5.69 -7.28
C SER A 178 -12.73 -6.17 -6.63
N PHE A 179 -11.78 -6.68 -7.42
CA PHE A 179 -10.49 -7.09 -6.85
C PHE A 179 -9.66 -5.90 -6.32
N VAL A 180 -9.83 -4.69 -6.88
CA VAL A 180 -9.21 -3.45 -6.36
C VAL A 180 -10.05 -2.77 -5.26
N GLY A 181 -11.10 -3.42 -4.79
CA GLY A 181 -11.99 -2.93 -3.72
C GLY A 181 -12.88 -4.06 -3.24
N MET A 182 -12.34 -4.98 -2.43
CA MET A 182 -13.06 -6.16 -1.93
C MET A 182 -13.79 -5.87 -0.62
N LEU A 183 -13.15 -5.12 0.27
CA LEU A 183 -13.61 -4.85 1.63
C LEU A 183 -14.34 -3.50 1.71
N PRO A 184 -15.38 -3.37 2.55
CA PRO A 184 -16.11 -2.10 2.74
C PRO A 184 -15.33 -1.13 3.64
N VAL A 185 -14.11 -0.79 3.23
CA VAL A 185 -13.18 0.10 3.91
C VAL A 185 -12.92 1.36 3.07
N PRO A 186 -12.44 2.48 3.64
CA PRO A 186 -12.07 3.69 2.89
C PRO A 186 -10.83 3.46 2.02
N VAL A 187 -10.47 4.45 1.20
CA VAL A 187 -9.26 4.42 0.36
C VAL A 187 -8.02 4.15 1.21
N LEU A 188 -7.84 4.88 2.30
CA LEU A 188 -6.87 4.60 3.34
C LEU A 188 -7.58 4.00 4.53
N HIS A 189 -7.28 2.74 4.85
CA HIS A 189 -8.05 2.00 5.85
C HIS A 189 -7.48 2.09 7.27
N GLY A 190 -6.23 2.54 7.45
CA GLY A 190 -5.61 2.73 8.75
C GLY A 190 -5.55 1.47 9.62
N CYS A 191 -5.46 0.31 9.03
CA CYS A 191 -5.34 -0.97 9.72
C CYS A 191 -4.10 -1.71 9.23
N THR A 192 -3.57 -2.59 10.05
CA THR A 192 -2.64 -3.63 9.61
C THR A 192 -3.39 -4.78 8.92
N VAL A 193 -2.65 -5.69 8.29
CA VAL A 193 -3.25 -6.89 7.67
C VAL A 193 -3.89 -7.79 8.72
N GLY A 194 -3.28 -7.89 9.91
CA GLY A 194 -3.82 -8.66 11.03
C GLY A 194 -5.13 -8.10 11.57
N GLU A 195 -5.23 -6.78 11.71
CA GLU A 195 -6.45 -6.07 12.11
C GLU A 195 -7.56 -6.23 11.08
N LEU A 196 -7.22 -6.13 9.77
CA LEU A 196 -8.19 -6.39 8.70
C LEU A 196 -8.67 -7.84 8.71
N ALA A 197 -7.79 -8.82 8.97
CA ALA A 197 -8.20 -10.22 9.07
C ALA A 197 -9.21 -10.44 10.21
N GLN A 198 -8.99 -9.84 11.38
CA GLN A 198 -9.94 -9.89 12.48
C GLN A 198 -11.27 -9.21 12.12
N MET A 199 -11.19 -8.05 11.46
CA MET A 199 -12.39 -7.30 11.03
C MET A 199 -13.19 -8.09 9.98
N ILE A 200 -12.55 -8.76 9.03
CA ILE A 200 -13.21 -9.63 8.03
C ILE A 200 -14.05 -10.70 8.72
N ASN A 201 -13.52 -11.34 9.76
CA ASN A 201 -14.26 -12.34 10.55
C ASN A 201 -15.36 -11.70 11.42
N GLY A 202 -15.01 -10.67 12.19
CA GLY A 202 -15.89 -10.09 13.20
C GLY A 202 -17.10 -9.35 12.63
N GLU A 203 -16.95 -8.78 11.42
CA GLU A 203 -18.04 -8.12 10.70
C GLU A 203 -18.72 -9.04 9.65
N GLU A 204 -18.47 -10.36 9.72
CA GLU A 204 -19.05 -11.39 8.84
C GLU A 204 -18.87 -11.13 7.33
N TRP A 205 -17.76 -10.49 6.92
CA TRP A 205 -17.56 -10.13 5.52
C TRP A 205 -17.27 -11.31 4.61
N LEU A 206 -16.89 -12.48 5.15
CA LEU A 206 -16.72 -13.70 4.36
C LEU A 206 -18.04 -14.25 3.83
N GLY A 207 -19.15 -13.90 4.45
CA GLY A 207 -20.51 -14.36 4.16
C GLY A 207 -21.22 -14.79 5.44
N LYS A 208 -22.55 -14.81 5.38
CA LYS A 208 -23.40 -15.15 6.54
C LYS A 208 -23.04 -16.56 7.06
N ASN A 209 -22.79 -16.66 8.36
CA ASN A 209 -22.41 -17.90 9.06
C ASN A 209 -21.08 -18.53 8.58
N LEU A 210 -20.23 -17.78 7.88
CA LEU A 210 -18.90 -18.25 7.47
C LEU A 210 -17.84 -17.51 8.27
N SER A 211 -17.08 -18.23 9.09
CA SER A 211 -15.98 -17.71 9.88
C SER A 211 -14.72 -18.55 9.66
N CYS A 212 -13.59 -17.87 9.54
CA CYS A 212 -12.28 -18.50 9.39
C CYS A 212 -11.68 -18.75 10.78
N GLN A 213 -11.14 -19.95 11.03
CA GLN A 213 -10.30 -20.18 12.20
C GLN A 213 -9.00 -19.37 12.03
N LEU A 214 -8.90 -18.25 12.74
CA LEU A 214 -7.88 -17.23 12.56
C LEU A 214 -6.99 -17.08 13.77
N THR A 215 -5.69 -17.11 13.55
CA THR A 215 -4.66 -16.67 14.50
C THR A 215 -3.86 -15.52 13.92
N VAL A 216 -3.67 -14.43 14.65
CA VAL A 216 -2.80 -13.31 14.25
C VAL A 216 -1.57 -13.30 15.15
N ILE A 217 -0.37 -13.31 14.57
CA ILE A 217 0.88 -13.04 15.29
C ILE A 217 1.18 -11.56 15.13
N PRO A 218 0.95 -10.73 16.16
CA PRO A 218 1.03 -9.28 16.04
C PRO A 218 2.48 -8.79 15.94
N VAL A 219 2.64 -7.58 15.43
CA VAL A 219 3.92 -6.84 15.45
C VAL A 219 4.27 -6.47 16.89
N LYS A 220 5.55 -6.57 17.26
CA LYS A 220 6.05 -6.05 18.55
C LYS A 220 6.82 -4.76 18.33
N GLY A 221 6.66 -3.82 19.26
CA GLY A 221 7.42 -2.56 19.27
C GLY A 221 6.96 -1.50 18.27
N TRP A 222 5.79 -1.66 17.63
CA TRP A 222 5.15 -0.68 16.76
C TRP A 222 3.78 -0.26 17.32
N LYS A 223 3.36 0.95 17.02
CA LYS A 223 2.03 1.50 17.32
C LYS A 223 1.49 2.31 16.16
N HIS A 224 0.17 2.53 16.11
CA HIS A 224 -0.45 3.40 15.12
C HIS A 224 0.15 4.81 15.15
N GLY A 225 0.24 5.44 13.98
CA GLY A 225 0.88 6.74 13.80
C GLY A 225 2.41 6.72 13.82
N GLN A 226 3.06 5.61 14.17
CA GLN A 226 4.52 5.50 14.12
C GLN A 226 4.99 5.28 12.66
N PRO A 227 5.84 6.16 12.11
CA PRO A 227 6.41 5.98 10.79
C PRO A 227 7.13 4.64 10.65
N TYR A 228 6.95 3.99 9.50
CA TYR A 228 7.60 2.72 9.20
C TYR A 228 8.09 2.69 7.76
N SER A 229 9.39 2.63 7.58
CA SER A 229 10.04 2.45 6.29
C SER A 229 10.12 0.97 5.94
N LEU A 230 9.67 0.59 4.74
CA LEU A 230 9.63 -0.80 4.34
C LEU A 230 11.03 -1.32 3.99
N PRO A 231 11.51 -2.40 4.62
CA PRO A 231 12.83 -2.96 4.34
C PRO A 231 12.95 -3.59 2.95
N VAL A 232 11.81 -3.91 2.33
CA VAL A 232 11.70 -4.47 0.98
C VAL A 232 10.60 -3.74 0.23
N LYS A 233 10.86 -3.28 -0.99
CA LYS A 233 9.84 -2.66 -1.83
C LYS A 233 8.65 -3.61 -2.01
N PRO A 234 7.41 -3.13 -1.80
CA PRO A 234 6.22 -3.98 -1.81
C PRO A 234 5.82 -4.42 -3.23
N SER A 235 6.18 -3.63 -4.24
CA SER A 235 5.98 -3.96 -5.66
C SER A 235 7.01 -3.23 -6.54
N PRO A 236 7.20 -3.62 -7.80
CA PRO A 236 8.12 -2.96 -8.72
C PRO A 236 7.89 -1.45 -8.87
N ASN A 237 6.62 -1.04 -8.89
CA ASN A 237 6.24 0.36 -9.09
C ASN A 237 6.13 1.21 -7.80
N LEU A 238 6.44 0.65 -6.62
CA LEU A 238 6.56 1.38 -5.36
C LEU A 238 7.98 1.23 -4.82
N PRO A 239 8.97 1.91 -5.42
CA PRO A 239 10.39 1.65 -5.16
C PRO A 239 10.89 2.16 -3.81
N ASN A 240 10.19 3.10 -3.18
CA ASN A 240 10.61 3.77 -1.95
C ASN A 240 9.42 4.32 -1.14
N ASP A 241 9.69 4.83 0.05
CA ASP A 241 8.69 5.37 0.97
C ASP A 241 7.92 6.56 0.38
N ARG A 242 8.58 7.39 -0.45
CA ARG A 242 7.95 8.53 -1.11
C ARG A 242 6.86 8.07 -2.08
N ALA A 243 7.16 7.09 -2.93
CA ALA A 243 6.18 6.50 -3.84
C ALA A 243 5.01 5.85 -3.08
N ILE A 244 5.29 5.18 -1.96
CA ILE A 244 4.28 4.55 -1.09
C ILE A 244 3.35 5.62 -0.50
N ALA A 245 3.90 6.70 0.06
CA ALA A 245 3.13 7.79 0.66
C ALA A 245 2.23 8.53 -0.37
N LEU A 246 2.69 8.66 -1.61
CA LEU A 246 1.95 9.34 -2.70
C LEU A 246 0.93 8.41 -3.37
N TYR A 247 1.13 7.10 -3.31
CA TYR A 247 0.32 6.09 -4.00
C TYR A 247 -1.19 6.24 -3.78
N PRO A 248 -1.71 6.45 -2.57
CA PRO A 248 -3.15 6.59 -2.35
C PRO A 248 -3.79 7.73 -3.14
N SER A 249 -3.10 8.85 -3.30
CA SER A 249 -3.58 10.03 -4.02
C SER A 249 -3.32 9.95 -5.53
N LEU A 250 -2.29 9.22 -5.97
CA LEU A 250 -1.89 9.16 -7.38
C LEU A 250 -2.46 7.95 -8.13
N CYS A 251 -2.73 6.83 -7.45
CA CYS A 251 -3.28 5.64 -8.10
C CYS A 251 -4.60 5.89 -8.86
N PRO A 252 -5.54 6.73 -8.37
CA PRO A 252 -6.77 7.03 -9.10
C PRO A 252 -6.56 7.63 -10.51
N PHE A 253 -5.42 8.25 -10.78
CA PHE A 253 -5.07 8.73 -12.12
C PHE A 253 -4.98 7.61 -13.16
N GLU A 254 -4.86 6.33 -12.76
CA GLU A 254 -4.95 5.21 -13.69
C GLU A 254 -6.29 5.13 -14.45
N GLY A 255 -7.32 5.81 -13.95
CA GLY A 255 -8.60 6.00 -14.63
C GLY A 255 -8.63 7.17 -15.60
N THR A 256 -7.54 7.92 -15.71
CA THR A 256 -7.42 9.17 -16.48
C THR A 256 -6.34 9.07 -17.57
N SER A 257 -6.19 10.12 -18.34
CA SER A 257 -5.10 10.27 -19.31
C SER A 257 -3.87 10.99 -18.75
N VAL A 258 -3.73 11.11 -17.43
CA VAL A 258 -2.54 11.69 -16.80
C VAL A 258 -1.58 10.55 -16.43
N SER A 259 -0.34 10.63 -16.91
CA SER A 259 0.71 9.69 -16.52
C SER A 259 1.10 9.87 -15.05
N ILE A 260 1.34 8.78 -14.35
CA ILE A 260 1.81 8.72 -12.97
C ILE A 260 3.27 8.28 -12.88
N GLY A 261 4.05 8.58 -13.93
CA GLY A 261 5.46 8.25 -13.98
C GLY A 261 5.78 6.79 -14.30
N ARG A 262 4.80 5.93 -14.64
CA ARG A 262 5.10 4.59 -15.18
C ARG A 262 5.91 4.72 -16.46
N GLY A 263 6.90 3.84 -16.66
CA GLY A 263 7.87 3.98 -17.75
C GLY A 263 8.96 5.03 -17.45
N THR A 264 9.16 5.35 -16.18
CA THR A 264 10.33 6.08 -15.63
C THR A 264 10.90 5.33 -14.44
N GLU A 265 12.07 5.73 -13.93
CA GLU A 265 12.67 5.16 -12.72
C GLU A 265 11.99 5.63 -11.41
N TYR A 266 11.00 6.52 -11.51
CA TYR A 266 10.30 7.13 -10.38
C TYR A 266 8.76 7.08 -10.50
N PRO A 267 8.18 5.87 -10.73
CA PRO A 267 6.73 5.72 -10.78
C PRO A 267 6.09 6.16 -9.47
N PHE A 268 4.87 6.74 -9.57
CA PHE A 268 4.13 7.33 -8.45
C PHE A 268 4.85 8.47 -7.71
N GLN A 269 5.87 9.06 -8.31
CA GLN A 269 6.58 10.22 -7.76
C GLN A 269 6.53 11.44 -8.70
N VAL A 270 5.98 11.27 -9.89
CA VAL A 270 5.69 12.34 -10.85
C VAL A 270 4.34 12.11 -11.49
N ILE A 271 3.68 13.19 -11.88
CA ILE A 271 2.46 13.14 -12.70
C ILE A 271 2.57 14.11 -13.84
N GLY A 272 1.97 13.82 -14.98
CA GLY A 272 1.99 14.75 -16.13
C GLY A 272 1.17 14.27 -17.32
N SER A 273 0.92 15.19 -18.24
CA SER A 273 0.11 14.96 -19.43
C SER A 273 0.64 15.76 -20.62
N PRO A 274 0.57 15.24 -21.85
CA PRO A 274 0.88 15.99 -23.05
C PRO A 274 -0.23 16.98 -23.45
N TYR A 275 -1.39 16.94 -22.79
CA TYR A 275 -2.53 17.79 -23.11
C TYR A 275 -2.51 19.15 -22.39
N THR A 276 -1.49 19.44 -21.59
CA THR A 276 -1.28 20.72 -20.91
C THR A 276 0.19 21.09 -20.94
N ASN A 277 0.49 22.39 -20.88
CA ASN A 277 1.83 22.97 -20.71
C ASN A 277 1.84 23.98 -19.55
N ALA A 278 0.92 23.83 -18.61
CA ALA A 278 0.77 24.75 -17.48
C ALA A 278 1.86 24.55 -16.40
N PHE A 279 2.62 23.47 -16.48
CA PHE A 279 3.70 23.15 -15.55
C PHE A 279 5.07 23.26 -16.22
N SER A 280 6.09 23.66 -15.46
CA SER A 280 7.47 23.76 -15.95
C SER A 280 8.21 22.41 -15.97
N PHE A 281 7.85 21.51 -15.05
CA PHE A 281 8.43 20.18 -15.01
C PHE A 281 7.92 19.30 -16.16
N GLN A 282 8.82 18.54 -16.77
CA GLN A 282 8.48 17.62 -17.86
C GLN A 282 9.25 16.31 -17.75
N PHE A 283 8.64 15.23 -18.23
CA PHE A 283 9.25 13.93 -18.36
C PHE A 283 8.69 13.18 -19.57
N THR A 284 9.39 12.13 -20.01
CA THR A 284 8.95 11.31 -21.15
C THR A 284 8.89 9.85 -20.70
N PRO A 285 7.70 9.24 -20.61
CA PRO A 285 7.57 7.80 -20.35
C PRO A 285 8.20 6.99 -21.47
N ARG A 286 8.94 5.93 -21.13
CA ARG A 286 9.58 5.01 -22.08
C ARG A 286 9.27 3.56 -21.72
N SER A 287 9.43 2.64 -22.68
CA SER A 287 9.41 1.22 -22.36
C SER A 287 10.56 0.91 -21.41
N LEU A 288 10.25 0.44 -20.21
CA LEU A 288 11.22 0.16 -19.17
C LEU A 288 10.94 -1.20 -18.55
N GLU A 289 11.88 -2.13 -18.76
CA GLU A 289 11.77 -3.49 -18.23
C GLU A 289 11.82 -3.48 -16.69
N GLY A 290 10.98 -4.28 -16.04
CA GLY A 290 10.85 -4.32 -14.59
C GLY A 290 10.00 -3.19 -14.00
N PHE A 291 9.42 -2.32 -14.84
CA PHE A 291 8.49 -1.25 -14.43
C PHE A 291 7.22 -1.23 -15.29
N ASP A 292 7.33 -0.83 -16.57
CA ASP A 292 6.22 -0.84 -17.53
C ASP A 292 6.79 -0.84 -18.97
N LYS A 293 6.41 -1.85 -19.75
CA LYS A 293 6.86 -1.98 -21.16
C LYS A 293 6.04 -1.11 -22.13
N ASN A 294 4.82 -0.75 -21.74
CA ASN A 294 3.88 0.01 -22.57
C ASN A 294 3.19 1.13 -21.77
N PRO A 295 3.97 2.07 -21.19
CA PRO A 295 3.42 3.12 -20.35
C PRO A 295 2.52 4.07 -21.15
N LEU A 296 1.56 4.66 -20.43
CA LEU A 296 0.72 5.73 -20.96
C LEU A 296 1.61 6.89 -21.47
N HIS A 297 1.31 7.42 -22.66
CA HIS A 297 2.09 8.46 -23.34
C HIS A 297 3.55 8.08 -23.62
N LYS A 298 3.80 6.80 -23.91
CA LYS A 298 5.13 6.34 -24.31
C LYS A 298 5.72 7.24 -25.39
N ASP A 299 6.97 7.69 -25.21
CA ASP A 299 7.76 8.53 -26.10
C ASP A 299 7.20 9.95 -26.34
N HIS A 300 6.19 10.40 -25.56
CA HIS A 300 5.65 11.75 -25.61
C HIS A 300 6.04 12.54 -24.36
N ILE A 301 6.33 13.83 -24.53
CA ILE A 301 6.61 14.74 -23.43
C ILE A 301 5.33 14.96 -22.62
N CYS A 302 5.40 14.71 -21.32
CA CYS A 302 4.35 15.00 -20.35
C CYS A 302 4.78 16.18 -19.48
N TYR A 303 3.91 17.18 -19.32
CA TYR A 303 4.11 18.34 -18.45
C TYR A 303 3.32 18.13 -17.15
N GLY A 304 3.94 18.41 -16.02
CA GLY A 304 3.29 18.11 -14.74
C GLY A 304 4.11 18.47 -13.50
N VAL A 305 3.98 17.63 -12.47
CA VAL A 305 4.53 17.87 -11.13
C VAL A 305 5.54 16.79 -10.76
N ASP A 306 6.65 17.23 -10.17
CA ASP A 306 7.68 16.37 -9.57
C ASP A 306 7.54 16.42 -8.05
N PHE A 307 7.26 15.25 -7.46
CA PHE A 307 7.13 15.06 -6.00
C PHE A 307 8.37 14.43 -5.36
N ARG A 308 9.41 14.17 -6.13
CA ARG A 308 10.64 13.56 -5.60
C ARG A 308 11.32 14.50 -4.61
N ASP A 309 11.97 13.93 -3.60
CA ASP A 309 12.78 14.70 -2.66
C ASP A 309 13.95 15.36 -3.39
N GLN A 310 14.00 16.69 -3.40
CA GLN A 310 15.04 17.46 -4.09
C GLN A 310 16.43 17.31 -3.43
N THR A 311 16.49 16.74 -2.22
CA THR A 311 17.73 16.55 -1.43
C THR A 311 18.44 15.24 -1.72
N ALA A 312 17.80 14.29 -2.40
CA ALA A 312 18.43 13.04 -2.77
C ALA A 312 19.35 13.26 -4.00
N THR A 313 20.66 13.20 -3.79
CA THR A 313 21.65 13.24 -4.86
C THR A 313 21.41 12.07 -5.84
N PRO A 314 21.27 12.29 -7.16
CA PRO A 314 21.06 11.20 -8.10
C PRO A 314 22.30 10.30 -8.13
N ALA A 315 22.11 9.01 -7.95
CA ALA A 315 23.11 8.05 -8.34
C ALA A 315 23.23 8.07 -9.87
N SER A 316 24.34 8.64 -10.33
CA SER A 316 24.90 8.63 -11.70
C SER A 316 23.96 8.96 -12.88
N GLY A 317 24.16 10.15 -13.44
CA GLY A 317 24.26 10.37 -14.89
C GLY A 317 22.99 10.49 -15.72
N SER A 318 22.20 11.55 -15.55
CA SER A 318 21.59 12.24 -16.70
C SER A 318 21.41 13.73 -16.37
N HIS A 319 22.22 14.55 -17.00
CA HIS A 319 22.08 16.01 -16.96
C HIS A 319 20.86 16.43 -17.81
N THR A 320 19.82 16.92 -17.17
CA THR A 320 18.88 17.83 -17.82
C THR A 320 19.08 19.21 -17.22
N SER A 321 19.54 20.12 -18.10
CA SER A 321 19.87 21.51 -17.84
C SER A 321 18.71 22.27 -17.18
N ARG A 322 19.05 22.93 -16.08
CA ARG A 322 18.22 23.91 -15.38
C ARG A 322 18.14 25.18 -16.25
N ALA A 323 17.03 25.40 -16.92
CA ALA A 323 16.74 26.70 -17.53
C ALA A 323 16.16 27.62 -16.45
N THR A 324 16.96 28.59 -16.02
CA THR A 324 16.50 29.73 -15.22
C THR A 324 15.75 30.70 -16.13
N THR A 325 14.44 30.77 -15.99
CA THR A 325 13.63 31.88 -16.49
C THR A 325 12.94 32.58 -15.34
N ASN A 326 13.13 33.91 -15.23
CA ASN A 326 12.52 34.79 -14.25
C ASN A 326 10.98 34.76 -14.39
N GLY A 327 10.34 33.96 -13.56
CA GLY A 327 8.92 33.96 -13.32
C GLY A 327 8.74 33.37 -11.90
N THR A 328 8.06 34.09 -11.04
CA THR A 328 7.73 33.67 -9.69
C THR A 328 7.08 32.29 -9.72
N LEU A 329 7.85 31.23 -9.41
CA LEU A 329 7.37 29.88 -9.22
C LEU A 329 6.53 29.86 -7.92
N PRO A 330 5.42 29.10 -7.87
CA PRO A 330 4.78 28.79 -6.59
C PRO A 330 5.82 28.25 -5.60
N GLU A 331 5.79 28.73 -4.37
CA GLU A 331 6.69 28.29 -3.31
C GLU A 331 6.75 26.77 -3.20
N GLU A 332 7.90 26.21 -2.83
CA GLU A 332 8.12 24.76 -2.71
C GLU A 332 7.09 24.04 -1.83
N ALA A 333 6.49 24.75 -0.86
CA ALA A 333 5.40 24.28 -0.01
C ALA A 333 4.09 23.91 -0.77
N GLU A 334 3.87 24.43 -1.99
CA GLU A 334 2.68 24.15 -2.79
C GLU A 334 2.78 22.83 -3.60
N ARG A 335 3.96 22.25 -3.73
CA ARG A 335 4.20 21.02 -4.53
C ARG A 335 3.88 19.73 -3.80
N ASP A 336 3.82 19.76 -2.47
CA ASP A 336 3.53 18.56 -1.68
C ASP A 336 2.03 18.23 -1.64
N LEU A 337 1.75 16.92 -1.70
CA LEU A 337 0.44 16.43 -1.32
C LEU A 337 0.32 16.44 0.21
N PRO A 338 -0.84 16.85 0.76
CA PRO A 338 -1.07 16.71 2.18
C PRO A 338 -0.96 15.23 2.60
N GLN A 339 -0.59 14.99 3.85
CA GLN A 339 -0.60 13.64 4.40
C GLN A 339 -2.03 13.06 4.30
N GLY A 340 -2.11 11.76 3.97
CA GLY A 340 -3.38 11.09 3.75
C GLY A 340 -3.80 11.05 2.27
N PHE A 341 -5.09 11.12 2.01
CA PHE A 341 -5.68 11.07 0.66
C PHE A 341 -6.07 12.46 0.17
N SER A 342 -5.67 12.84 -1.04
CA SER A 342 -5.97 14.14 -1.64
C SER A 342 -6.46 14.03 -3.08
N LEU A 343 -7.43 14.86 -3.44
CA LEU A 343 -7.92 15.06 -4.80
C LEU A 343 -7.30 16.30 -5.47
N LYS A 344 -6.42 17.04 -4.79
CA LYS A 344 -5.84 18.32 -5.27
C LYS A 344 -5.46 18.26 -6.75
N TYR A 345 -4.60 17.34 -7.12
CA TYR A 345 -4.09 17.30 -8.50
C TYR A 345 -5.07 16.68 -9.50
N ILE A 346 -5.96 15.79 -9.09
CA ILE A 346 -7.05 15.30 -9.95
C ILE A 346 -7.94 16.49 -10.37
N LEU A 347 -8.33 17.33 -9.41
CA LEU A 347 -9.13 18.53 -9.66
C LEU A 347 -8.36 19.55 -10.51
N GLU A 348 -7.07 19.75 -10.23
CA GLU A 348 -6.23 20.69 -10.98
C GLU A 348 -6.05 20.28 -12.44
N PHE A 349 -5.68 19.03 -12.72
CA PHE A 349 -5.55 18.53 -14.08
C PHE A 349 -6.90 18.58 -14.81
N TYR A 350 -8.00 18.20 -14.17
CA TYR A 350 -9.31 18.30 -14.80
C TYR A 350 -9.68 19.76 -15.14
N ARG A 351 -9.37 20.72 -14.26
CA ARG A 351 -9.53 22.14 -14.53
C ARG A 351 -8.75 22.59 -15.77
N LEU A 352 -7.51 22.14 -15.94
CA LEU A 352 -6.68 22.44 -17.11
C LEU A 352 -7.27 21.85 -18.40
N TYR A 353 -7.80 20.62 -18.35
CA TYR A 353 -8.50 20.02 -19.48
C TYR A 353 -9.76 20.80 -19.87
N ARG A 354 -10.53 21.27 -18.89
CA ARG A 354 -11.67 22.17 -19.14
C ARG A 354 -11.24 23.49 -19.78
N ALA A 355 -10.14 24.07 -19.32
CA ALA A 355 -9.61 25.33 -19.91
C ALA A 355 -9.15 25.11 -21.35
N LYS A 356 -8.60 23.94 -21.69
CA LYS A 356 -8.27 23.57 -23.08
C LYS A 356 -9.54 23.42 -23.92
N ALA A 357 -10.55 22.70 -23.44
CA ALA A 357 -11.83 22.54 -24.15
C ALA A 357 -12.58 23.87 -24.41
N ALA A 358 -12.39 24.87 -23.55
CA ALA A 358 -12.94 26.20 -23.77
C ALA A 358 -12.32 26.89 -24.99
N LYS A 359 -11.06 26.60 -25.30
CA LYS A 359 -10.31 27.16 -26.43
C LYS A 359 -10.39 26.30 -27.70
N ASP A 360 -10.50 24.99 -27.54
CA ASP A 360 -10.55 24.00 -28.62
C ASP A 360 -11.86 23.22 -28.54
N LYS A 361 -12.81 23.50 -29.43
CA LYS A 361 -14.14 22.90 -29.47
C LYS A 361 -14.14 21.42 -29.90
N THR A 362 -13.04 20.91 -30.45
CA THR A 362 -12.87 19.50 -30.81
C THR A 362 -12.40 18.68 -29.61
N PHE A 363 -11.87 19.31 -28.55
CA PHE A 363 -11.38 18.67 -27.35
C PHE A 363 -12.50 18.53 -26.30
N ASN A 364 -12.89 17.31 -25.96
CA ASN A 364 -13.87 17.03 -24.93
C ASN A 364 -13.17 16.73 -23.59
N ALA A 365 -13.22 17.67 -22.65
CA ALA A 365 -12.50 17.58 -21.38
C ALA A 365 -12.86 16.30 -20.56
N GLU A 366 -14.12 15.91 -20.51
CA GLU A 366 -14.54 14.71 -19.77
C GLU A 366 -13.96 13.43 -20.39
N LYS A 367 -14.15 13.23 -21.68
CA LYS A 367 -13.70 12.03 -22.41
C LYS A 367 -12.18 11.94 -22.46
N GLU A 368 -11.52 13.07 -22.67
CA GLU A 368 -10.06 13.13 -22.76
C GLU A 368 -9.39 13.00 -21.39
N PHE A 369 -10.04 13.40 -20.31
CA PHE A 369 -9.51 13.23 -18.95
C PHE A 369 -9.82 11.84 -18.39
N PHE A 370 -11.10 11.45 -18.30
CA PHE A 370 -11.52 10.16 -17.79
C PHE A 370 -11.53 9.11 -18.92
N THR A 371 -10.36 8.66 -19.35
CA THR A 371 -10.24 7.67 -20.43
C THR A 371 -10.71 6.28 -20.01
N ARG A 372 -10.72 5.98 -18.70
CA ARG A 372 -11.22 4.74 -18.11
C ARG A 372 -12.13 5.06 -16.90
N PRO A 373 -13.31 5.69 -17.14
CA PRO A 373 -14.16 6.21 -16.06
C PRO A 373 -14.61 5.13 -15.08
N ARG A 374 -14.95 3.92 -15.59
CA ARG A 374 -15.30 2.79 -14.73
C ARG A 374 -14.13 2.35 -13.85
N TRP A 375 -12.90 2.39 -14.36
CA TRP A 375 -11.70 2.04 -13.56
C TRP A 375 -11.48 3.07 -12.44
N PHE A 376 -11.62 4.35 -12.75
CA PHE A 376 -11.58 5.42 -11.74
C PHE A 376 -12.63 5.17 -10.63
N ASP A 377 -13.87 4.86 -11.02
CA ASP A 377 -14.96 4.61 -10.07
C ASP A 377 -14.70 3.34 -9.22
N LEU A 378 -14.10 2.28 -9.79
CA LEU A 378 -13.68 1.09 -9.04
C LEU A 378 -12.60 1.41 -8.00
N LEU A 379 -11.59 2.22 -8.36
CA LEU A 379 -10.54 2.66 -7.45
C LEU A 379 -11.13 3.53 -6.33
N MET A 380 -12.04 4.45 -6.68
CA MET A 380 -12.74 5.27 -5.69
C MET A 380 -13.75 4.48 -4.85
N GLY A 381 -14.19 3.30 -5.30
CA GLY A 381 -15.24 2.51 -4.68
C GLY A 381 -16.62 3.15 -4.77
N THR A 382 -16.77 4.16 -5.64
CA THR A 382 -18.01 4.90 -5.91
C THR A 382 -17.84 5.75 -7.16
N ASP A 383 -18.92 5.96 -7.93
CA ASP A 383 -18.96 6.91 -9.04
C ASP A 383 -19.23 8.36 -8.57
N GLN A 384 -19.57 8.56 -7.30
CA GLN A 384 -19.93 9.87 -6.76
C GLN A 384 -18.79 10.87 -6.89
N VAL A 385 -17.54 10.45 -6.60
CA VAL A 385 -16.35 11.33 -6.69
C VAL A 385 -16.19 11.88 -8.11
N ARG A 386 -16.26 11.01 -9.14
CA ARG A 386 -16.16 11.45 -10.53
C ARG A 386 -17.29 12.39 -10.92
N ARG A 387 -18.54 12.08 -10.53
CA ARG A 387 -19.69 12.97 -10.79
C ARG A 387 -19.52 14.33 -10.13
N ASP A 388 -19.02 14.38 -8.91
CA ASP A 388 -18.80 15.64 -8.18
C ASP A 388 -17.67 16.48 -8.85
N ILE A 389 -16.60 15.82 -9.35
CA ILE A 389 -15.55 16.48 -10.14
C ILE A 389 -16.14 17.08 -11.42
N LEU A 390 -16.97 16.34 -12.16
CA LEU A 390 -17.62 16.80 -13.38
C LEU A 390 -18.55 18.01 -13.13
N GLN A 391 -19.19 18.06 -11.96
CA GLN A 391 -20.02 19.19 -11.51
C GLN A 391 -19.19 20.41 -11.07
N GLY A 392 -17.86 20.29 -11.00
CA GLY A 392 -16.98 21.38 -10.61
C GLY A 392 -16.94 21.65 -9.10
N LYS A 393 -17.31 20.66 -8.26
CA LYS A 393 -17.21 20.79 -6.81
C LYS A 393 -15.76 20.90 -6.35
N THR A 394 -15.55 21.61 -5.25
CA THR A 394 -14.28 21.72 -4.56
C THR A 394 -13.93 20.41 -3.83
N GLU A 395 -12.65 20.17 -3.53
CA GLU A 395 -12.24 19.01 -2.73
C GLU A 395 -12.98 18.95 -1.40
N LYS A 396 -13.19 20.09 -0.74
CA LYS A 396 -13.92 20.18 0.53
C LYS A 396 -15.35 19.65 0.41
N GLU A 397 -16.08 20.05 -0.63
CA GLU A 397 -17.46 19.59 -0.88
C GLU A 397 -17.51 18.10 -1.23
N ILE A 398 -16.55 17.63 -2.04
CA ILE A 398 -16.44 16.21 -2.38
C ILE A 398 -16.16 15.38 -1.11
N ARG A 399 -15.22 15.81 -0.27
CA ARG A 399 -14.87 15.14 1.00
C ARG A 399 -16.06 15.05 1.96
N GLN A 400 -16.94 16.05 1.99
CA GLN A 400 -18.15 16.00 2.80
C GLN A 400 -19.08 14.83 2.42
N SER A 401 -19.08 14.41 1.17
CA SER A 401 -19.97 13.34 0.69
C SER A 401 -19.69 11.97 1.30
N TRP A 402 -18.47 11.69 1.76
CA TRP A 402 -18.10 10.41 2.34
C TRP A 402 -17.93 10.42 3.87
N GLN A 403 -17.97 11.61 4.52
CA GLN A 403 -17.76 11.70 5.97
C GLN A 403 -18.70 10.78 6.80
N PRO A 404 -20.01 10.67 6.53
CA PRO A 404 -20.87 9.82 7.34
C PRO A 404 -20.49 8.33 7.29
N ALA A 405 -20.02 7.85 6.11
CA ALA A 405 -19.57 6.47 5.96
C ALA A 405 -18.18 6.25 6.60
N LEU A 406 -17.33 7.27 6.52
CA LEU A 406 -16.00 7.25 7.12
C LEU A 406 -16.07 7.19 8.65
N GLU A 407 -16.94 7.97 9.29
CA GLU A 407 -17.11 7.92 10.75
C GLU A 407 -17.65 6.56 11.21
N LYS A 408 -18.62 5.98 10.50
CA LYS A 408 -19.08 4.61 10.79
C LYS A 408 -17.95 3.59 10.69
N TYR A 409 -17.10 3.72 9.68
CA TYR A 409 -15.94 2.84 9.53
C TYR A 409 -14.95 3.00 10.68
N LYS A 410 -14.67 4.22 11.13
CA LYS A 410 -13.79 4.47 12.28
C LYS A 410 -14.30 3.77 13.55
N ASP A 411 -15.62 3.77 13.79
CA ASP A 411 -16.22 3.08 14.94
C ASP A 411 -16.11 1.55 14.82
N ILE A 412 -16.24 1.00 13.61
CA ILE A 412 -15.99 -0.42 13.37
C ILE A 412 -14.51 -0.74 13.61
N ARG A 413 -13.60 0.03 13.03
CA ARG A 413 -12.15 -0.15 13.12
C ARG A 413 -11.68 -0.27 14.58
N LYS A 414 -12.15 0.60 15.47
CA LYS A 414 -11.76 0.62 16.90
C LYS A 414 -11.92 -0.72 17.60
N LYS A 415 -12.84 -1.59 17.16
CA LYS A 415 -13.07 -2.90 17.78
C LYS A 415 -11.96 -3.91 17.48
N TYR A 416 -11.17 -3.68 16.43
CA TYR A 416 -10.22 -4.63 15.87
C TYR A 416 -8.78 -4.16 15.96
N LEU A 417 -8.52 -3.02 16.59
CA LEU A 417 -7.17 -2.51 16.79
C LEU A 417 -6.37 -3.43 17.72
N LEU A 418 -5.21 -3.84 17.26
CA LEU A 418 -4.23 -4.64 18.01
C LEU A 418 -3.16 -3.77 18.67
N TYR A 419 -3.01 -2.55 18.19
CA TYR A 419 -1.95 -1.62 18.57
C TYR A 419 -2.55 -0.33 19.14
N GLN A 420 -1.80 0.31 20.03
CA GLN A 420 -2.19 1.62 20.58
C GLN A 420 -2.19 2.69 19.48
N GLU A 421 -3.12 3.64 19.58
CA GLU A 421 -3.15 4.86 18.77
C GLU A 421 -2.35 5.99 19.43
#